data_acfa8398b3337655d2a7995c4099b87f
#
_entry.id   acfa8398b3337655d2a7995c4099b87f
#
_cell.length_a   1.000
_cell.length_b   1.000
_cell.length_c   1.000
_cell.angle_alpha   90.00
_cell.angle_beta   90.00
_cell.angle_gamma   90.00
#
_symmetry.space_group_name_H-M   'P 1'
#
loop_
_entity.id
_entity.type
_entity.pdbx_description
1 polymer ?
#
loop_
_entity_poly.entity_id
_entity_poly.type
_entity_poly.pdbx_seq_one_letter_code
_entity_poly.pdbx_strand_id
1 'polypeptide(L)'
;MNKKTWSFLIVTALLIVMTSLSAMKGSLEVGIVELVQGIFTGGNEDVEVIKDLRFPRIIIALFTGGALAVSGVLFQAVMKNPLADAGVIGISSGASFMTLVIITLFPQFFFWTPVFAFLGGAFACYLVYSFSWKSGLSPLRIILIGIAINAMFTGLNESFVTICGYFIKSIKQTTTSNITMKTWGDVEIMVTYGTIGLILALFVGAWCNLLSLQDKTAKNLGLHVTRVRLIISAIAVLLAAVSTAIAGVIAFVGLLVPHISRQLVGSDHKVLIPFSALAGALLILTADTIGRLIVPPNEIPAATIMAVIGGPFLIFLLRKSDKVHGN
;
A
#
# COMPACT_ATOMS: atom_id res chain seq x y z
N MET A 1 23.52 11.82 18.35
CA MET A 1 22.55 11.62 17.27
C MET A 1 21.22 11.18 17.88
N ASN A 2 20.10 11.77 17.48
CA ASN A 2 18.79 11.49 18.09
C ASN A 2 18.28 10.11 17.62
N LYS A 3 17.48 9.39 18.46
CA LYS A 3 16.88 8.08 18.13
C LYS A 3 16.21 8.07 16.75
N LYS A 4 15.54 9.16 16.38
CA LYS A 4 14.87 9.33 15.07
C LYS A 4 15.87 9.23 13.91
N THR A 5 17.01 9.94 14.00
CA THR A 5 18.04 9.94 12.96
C THR A 5 18.63 8.55 12.77
N TRP A 6 18.91 7.84 13.87
CA TRP A 6 19.39 6.45 13.80
C TRP A 6 18.37 5.53 13.11
N SER A 7 17.06 5.67 13.42
CA SER A 7 16.02 4.87 12.79
C SER A 7 15.97 5.10 11.28
N PHE A 8 16.07 6.35 10.82
CA PHE A 8 16.13 6.65 9.38
C PHE A 8 17.36 6.04 8.72
N LEU A 9 18.54 6.18 9.32
CA LEU A 9 19.77 5.61 8.77
C LEU A 9 19.70 4.08 8.66
N ILE A 10 19.20 3.41 9.69
CA ILE A 10 19.07 1.95 9.71
C ILE A 10 18.09 1.49 8.62
N VAL A 11 16.90 2.09 8.54
CA VAL A 11 15.89 1.69 7.54
C VAL A 11 16.41 1.97 6.12
N THR A 12 17.08 3.11 5.89
CA THR A 12 17.67 3.42 4.59
C THR A 12 18.80 2.46 4.22
N ALA A 13 19.68 2.13 5.16
CA ALA A 13 20.75 1.16 4.93
C ALA A 13 20.17 -0.24 4.62
N LEU A 14 19.18 -0.71 5.39
CA LEU A 14 18.49 -1.97 5.12
C LEU A 14 17.79 -1.95 3.76
N LEU A 15 17.18 -0.83 3.37
CA LEU A 15 16.52 -0.69 2.07
C LEU A 15 17.53 -0.83 0.92
N ILE A 16 18.70 -0.19 1.02
CA ILE A 16 19.77 -0.32 0.04
C ILE A 16 20.26 -1.78 -0.05
N VAL A 17 20.52 -2.42 1.09
CA VAL A 17 20.96 -3.81 1.14
C VAL A 17 19.91 -4.73 0.52
N MET A 18 18.62 -4.57 0.89
CA MET A 18 17.54 -5.40 0.35
C MET A 18 17.31 -5.17 -1.15
N THR A 19 17.46 -3.93 -1.62
CA THR A 19 17.37 -3.61 -3.06
C THR A 19 18.49 -4.31 -3.83
N SER A 20 19.72 -4.25 -3.32
CA SER A 20 20.86 -4.94 -3.92
C SER A 20 20.67 -6.47 -3.92
N LEU A 21 20.25 -7.05 -2.80
CA LEU A 21 19.98 -8.48 -2.69
C LEU A 21 18.85 -8.92 -3.65
N SER A 22 17.79 -8.13 -3.74
CA SER A 22 16.67 -8.42 -4.64
C SER A 22 17.05 -8.36 -6.11
N ALA A 23 17.98 -7.48 -6.48
CA ALA A 23 18.51 -7.39 -7.84
C ALA A 23 19.43 -8.57 -8.19
N MET A 24 20.28 -9.01 -7.23
CA MET A 24 21.28 -10.05 -7.47
C MET A 24 20.73 -11.47 -7.37
N LYS A 25 19.84 -11.75 -6.42
CA LYS A 25 19.33 -13.09 -6.11
C LYS A 25 18.04 -13.40 -6.85
N GLY A 26 17.96 -14.60 -7.43
CA GLY A 26 16.81 -15.15 -8.15
C GLY A 26 17.20 -16.31 -9.05
N SER A 27 16.41 -16.62 -10.07
CA SER A 27 16.68 -17.70 -11.04
C SER A 27 17.99 -17.50 -11.83
N LEU A 28 18.41 -16.27 -12.04
CA LEU A 28 19.73 -15.90 -12.58
C LEU A 28 20.49 -15.21 -11.44
N GLU A 29 21.68 -15.70 -11.12
CA GLU A 29 22.56 -15.09 -10.11
C GLU A 29 23.65 -14.30 -10.80
N VAL A 30 23.70 -12.98 -10.54
CA VAL A 30 24.71 -12.07 -11.10
C VAL A 30 25.41 -11.35 -9.95
N GLY A 31 26.74 -11.26 -10.05
CA GLY A 31 27.55 -10.55 -9.08
C GLY A 31 27.30 -9.01 -9.12
N ILE A 32 27.50 -8.33 -7.99
CA ILE A 32 27.36 -6.85 -7.92
C ILE A 32 28.20 -6.13 -8.97
N VAL A 33 29.44 -6.54 -9.14
CA VAL A 33 30.39 -5.91 -10.09
C VAL A 33 29.91 -6.12 -11.51
N GLU A 34 29.46 -7.32 -11.84
CA GLU A 34 28.94 -7.71 -13.16
C GLU A 34 27.61 -6.98 -13.48
N LEU A 35 26.71 -6.85 -12.48
CA LEU A 35 25.49 -6.08 -12.62
C LEU A 35 25.78 -4.60 -12.93
N VAL A 36 26.68 -3.97 -12.14
CA VAL A 36 27.05 -2.58 -12.33
C VAL A 36 27.74 -2.37 -13.69
N GLN A 37 28.70 -3.21 -14.04
CA GLN A 37 29.36 -3.13 -15.35
C GLN A 37 28.36 -3.33 -16.49
N GLY A 38 27.50 -4.34 -16.44
CA GLY A 38 26.53 -4.61 -17.49
C GLY A 38 25.49 -3.50 -17.68
N ILE A 39 25.12 -2.77 -16.60
CA ILE A 39 24.23 -1.60 -16.72
C ILE A 39 24.90 -0.45 -17.49
N PHE A 40 26.21 -0.21 -17.28
CA PHE A 40 26.92 0.92 -17.89
C PHE A 40 27.56 0.60 -19.22
N THR A 41 28.04 -0.63 -19.43
CA THR A 41 28.76 -1.00 -20.67
C THR A 41 27.89 -1.72 -21.69
N GLY A 42 26.77 -2.30 -21.26
CA GLY A 42 25.94 -3.17 -22.11
C GLY A 42 26.64 -4.49 -22.45
N GLY A 43 25.96 -5.37 -23.20
CA GLY A 43 26.58 -6.57 -23.77
C GLY A 43 26.58 -7.84 -22.91
N ASN A 44 25.93 -7.80 -21.71
CA ASN A 44 25.67 -8.99 -20.91
C ASN A 44 24.18 -9.33 -20.97
N GLU A 45 23.80 -10.41 -21.66
CA GLU A 45 22.41 -10.84 -21.85
C GLU A 45 21.70 -11.08 -20.51
N ASP A 46 22.37 -11.63 -19.51
CA ASP A 46 21.79 -11.87 -18.17
C ASP A 46 21.43 -10.54 -17.48
N VAL A 47 22.24 -9.49 -17.66
CA VAL A 47 21.98 -8.16 -17.09
C VAL A 47 20.81 -7.49 -17.79
N GLU A 48 20.64 -7.66 -19.10
CA GLU A 48 19.48 -7.14 -19.84
C GLU A 48 18.18 -7.81 -19.37
N VAL A 49 18.19 -9.14 -19.20
CA VAL A 49 17.06 -9.88 -18.64
C VAL A 49 16.72 -9.40 -17.21
N ILE A 50 17.72 -9.17 -16.37
CA ILE A 50 17.52 -8.62 -15.02
C ILE A 50 16.92 -7.22 -15.07
N LYS A 51 17.40 -6.37 -15.97
CA LYS A 51 16.91 -5.00 -16.16
C LYS A 51 15.43 -4.98 -16.58
N ASP A 52 15.02 -5.89 -17.44
CA ASP A 52 13.66 -5.90 -17.96
C ASP A 52 12.64 -6.64 -17.08
N LEU A 53 13.08 -7.62 -16.28
CA LEU A 53 12.18 -8.40 -15.44
C LEU A 53 12.26 -8.04 -13.94
N ARG A 54 13.45 -7.73 -13.42
CA ARG A 54 13.62 -7.50 -11.97
C ARG A 54 13.50 -6.05 -11.57
N PHE A 55 14.02 -5.11 -12.35
CA PHE A 55 13.96 -3.70 -11.97
C PHE A 55 12.53 -3.18 -11.92
N PRO A 56 11.64 -3.45 -12.89
CA PRO A 56 10.24 -3.09 -12.77
C PRO A 56 9.60 -3.63 -11.49
N ARG A 57 9.83 -4.90 -11.18
CA ARG A 57 9.32 -5.56 -9.98
C ARG A 57 9.80 -4.89 -8.69
N ILE A 58 11.11 -4.59 -8.58
CA ILE A 58 11.70 -3.92 -7.41
C ILE A 58 11.10 -2.54 -7.23
N ILE A 59 11.03 -1.73 -8.30
CA ILE A 59 10.49 -0.37 -8.23
C ILE A 59 9.02 -0.40 -7.80
N ILE A 60 8.23 -1.30 -8.38
CA ILE A 60 6.82 -1.46 -8.02
C ILE A 60 6.68 -1.89 -6.56
N ALA A 61 7.50 -2.82 -6.08
CA ALA A 61 7.49 -3.24 -4.67
C ALA A 61 7.78 -2.09 -3.71
N LEU A 62 8.80 -1.26 -4.01
CA LEU A 62 9.17 -0.09 -3.23
C LEU A 62 8.04 0.93 -3.16
N PHE A 63 7.49 1.31 -4.30
CA PHE A 63 6.41 2.30 -4.38
C PHE A 63 5.12 1.80 -3.76
N THR A 64 4.74 0.53 -4.01
CA THR A 64 3.55 -0.10 -3.41
C THR A 64 3.63 -0.10 -1.89
N GLY A 65 4.78 -0.53 -1.35
CA GLY A 65 5.00 -0.57 0.10
C GLY A 65 4.93 0.82 0.73
N GLY A 66 5.61 1.79 0.12
CA GLY A 66 5.59 3.19 0.57
C GLY A 66 4.19 3.80 0.50
N ALA A 67 3.49 3.63 -0.61
CA ALA A 67 2.15 4.17 -0.83
C ALA A 67 1.11 3.58 0.12
N LEU A 68 1.09 2.24 0.30
CA LEU A 68 0.17 1.59 1.24
C LEU A 68 0.44 1.98 2.69
N ALA A 69 1.71 2.06 3.09
CA ALA A 69 2.08 2.48 4.44
C ALA A 69 1.64 3.92 4.73
N VAL A 70 1.89 4.85 3.79
CA VAL A 70 1.46 6.25 3.93
C VAL A 70 -0.05 6.37 3.89
N SER A 71 -0.74 5.65 2.99
CA SER A 71 -2.21 5.58 2.98
C SER A 71 -2.75 5.16 4.36
N GLY A 72 -2.15 4.14 4.99
CA GLY A 72 -2.50 3.73 6.34
C GLY A 72 -2.29 4.83 7.39
N VAL A 73 -1.15 5.55 7.37
CA VAL A 73 -0.91 6.70 8.26
C VAL A 73 -2.02 7.75 8.13
N LEU A 74 -2.38 8.07 6.89
CA LEU A 74 -3.41 9.09 6.59
C LEU A 74 -4.80 8.64 7.05
N PHE A 75 -5.22 7.40 6.77
CA PHE A 75 -6.51 6.88 7.25
C PHE A 75 -6.58 6.81 8.77
N GLN A 76 -5.49 6.39 9.43
CA GLN A 76 -5.42 6.38 10.90
C GLN A 76 -5.56 7.78 11.50
N ALA A 77 -4.98 8.81 10.87
CA ALA A 77 -5.13 10.20 11.30
C ALA A 77 -6.57 10.71 11.11
N VAL A 78 -7.20 10.46 9.97
CA VAL A 78 -8.56 10.90 9.63
C VAL A 78 -9.60 10.21 10.52
N MET A 79 -9.47 8.89 10.70
CA MET A 79 -10.42 8.07 11.46
C MET A 79 -10.13 8.06 12.96
N LYS A 80 -9.01 8.67 13.38
CA LYS A 80 -8.52 8.65 14.77
C LYS A 80 -8.49 7.22 15.34
N ASN A 81 -8.12 6.27 14.47
CA ASN A 81 -8.12 4.85 14.81
C ASN A 81 -6.84 4.19 14.28
N PRO A 82 -5.99 3.65 15.16
CA PRO A 82 -4.74 3.00 14.76
C PRO A 82 -4.94 1.70 13.96
N LEU A 83 -6.16 1.16 13.92
CA LEU A 83 -6.52 -0.04 13.16
C LEU A 83 -7.10 0.28 11.79
N ALA A 84 -7.19 1.55 11.38
CA ALA A 84 -7.66 1.93 10.05
C ALA A 84 -6.61 1.58 8.99
N ASP A 85 -7.04 0.85 7.97
CA ASP A 85 -6.25 0.50 6.78
C ASP A 85 -7.16 0.39 5.56
N ALA A 86 -6.67 0.77 4.39
CA ALA A 86 -7.44 0.77 3.14
C ALA A 86 -7.99 -0.61 2.78
N GLY A 87 -7.25 -1.68 3.07
CA GLY A 87 -7.69 -3.06 2.86
C GLY A 87 -8.81 -3.46 3.78
N VAL A 88 -8.70 -3.14 5.08
CA VAL A 88 -9.71 -3.49 6.09
C VAL A 88 -11.03 -2.75 5.87
N ILE A 89 -10.97 -1.48 5.42
CA ILE A 89 -12.15 -0.65 5.18
C ILE A 89 -12.77 -0.82 3.80
N GLY A 90 -12.28 -1.75 2.98
CA GLY A 90 -12.88 -2.08 1.69
C GLY A 90 -12.53 -1.13 0.54
N ILE A 91 -11.63 -0.15 0.76
CA ILE A 91 -11.22 0.80 -0.29
C ILE A 91 -10.42 0.08 -1.37
N SER A 92 -9.49 -0.80 -0.97
CA SER A 92 -8.69 -1.58 -1.91
C SER A 92 -9.55 -2.56 -2.72
N SER A 93 -10.59 -3.17 -2.15
CA SER A 93 -11.48 -4.06 -2.89
C SER A 93 -12.35 -3.30 -3.90
N GLY A 94 -12.82 -2.10 -3.57
CA GLY A 94 -13.52 -1.21 -4.50
C GLY A 94 -12.62 -0.71 -5.63
N ALA A 95 -11.36 -0.35 -5.32
CA ALA A 95 -10.36 0.00 -6.33
C ALA A 95 -10.04 -1.19 -7.24
N SER A 96 -9.88 -2.39 -6.68
CA SER A 96 -9.65 -3.64 -7.41
C SER A 96 -10.79 -3.95 -8.38
N PHE A 97 -12.05 -3.78 -7.95
CA PHE A 97 -13.21 -4.00 -8.80
C PHE A 97 -13.19 -3.10 -10.05
N MET A 98 -12.97 -1.79 -9.87
CA MET A 98 -12.89 -0.87 -11.00
C MET A 98 -11.67 -1.15 -11.89
N THR A 99 -10.53 -1.51 -11.32
CA THR A 99 -9.34 -1.95 -12.07
C THR A 99 -9.69 -3.13 -12.97
N LEU A 100 -10.34 -4.15 -12.41
CA LEU A 100 -10.73 -5.36 -13.12
C LEU A 100 -11.70 -5.05 -14.28
N VAL A 101 -12.71 -4.21 -14.02
CA VAL A 101 -13.69 -3.78 -15.04
C VAL A 101 -12.97 -3.06 -16.19
N ILE A 102 -12.10 -2.11 -15.89
CA ILE A 102 -11.40 -1.31 -16.91
C ILE A 102 -10.44 -2.15 -17.74
N ILE A 103 -9.59 -2.96 -17.11
CA ILE A 103 -8.62 -3.79 -17.85
C ILE A 103 -9.35 -4.82 -18.73
N THR A 104 -10.51 -5.31 -18.29
CA THR A 104 -11.25 -6.35 -19.01
C THR A 104 -12.09 -5.80 -20.15
N LEU A 105 -12.88 -4.74 -19.89
CA LEU A 105 -13.85 -4.22 -20.85
C LEU A 105 -13.27 -3.07 -21.71
N PHE A 106 -12.29 -2.36 -21.21
CA PHE A 106 -11.76 -1.16 -21.83
C PHE A 106 -10.22 -1.14 -21.81
N PRO A 107 -9.52 -2.13 -22.39
CA PRO A 107 -8.05 -2.26 -22.32
C PRO A 107 -7.31 -1.04 -22.91
N GLN A 108 -7.95 -0.29 -23.80
CA GLN A 108 -7.40 0.96 -24.35
C GLN A 108 -7.18 2.06 -23.28
N PHE A 109 -7.82 1.96 -22.13
CA PHE A 109 -7.64 2.88 -20.99
C PHE A 109 -6.63 2.39 -19.95
N PHE A 110 -5.73 1.47 -20.30
CA PHE A 110 -4.76 0.89 -19.36
C PHE A 110 -3.98 1.96 -18.57
N PHE A 111 -3.48 3.01 -19.23
CA PHE A 111 -2.78 4.11 -18.55
C PHE A 111 -3.64 4.88 -17.54
N TRP A 112 -4.96 4.93 -17.77
CA TRP A 112 -5.93 5.59 -16.89
C TRP A 112 -6.50 4.67 -15.80
N THR A 113 -6.07 3.42 -15.74
CA THR A 113 -6.52 2.45 -14.73
C THR A 113 -6.44 2.99 -13.29
N PRO A 114 -5.37 3.72 -12.85
CA PRO A 114 -5.32 4.28 -11.50
C PRO A 114 -6.40 5.32 -11.23
N VAL A 115 -6.84 6.07 -12.23
CA VAL A 115 -7.94 7.05 -12.07
C VAL A 115 -9.25 6.33 -11.82
N PHE A 116 -9.55 5.28 -12.58
CA PHE A 116 -10.75 4.47 -12.37
C PHE A 116 -10.68 3.68 -11.05
N ALA A 117 -9.52 3.14 -10.69
CA ALA A 117 -9.29 2.52 -9.39
C ALA A 117 -9.51 3.52 -8.24
N PHE A 118 -9.05 4.77 -8.40
CA PHE A 118 -9.33 5.84 -7.45
C PHE A 118 -10.84 6.10 -7.31
N LEU A 119 -11.58 6.16 -8.41
CA LEU A 119 -13.04 6.33 -8.37
C LEU A 119 -13.74 5.17 -7.65
N GLY A 120 -13.31 3.92 -7.89
CA GLY A 120 -13.81 2.74 -7.18
C GLY A 120 -13.50 2.77 -5.68
N GLY A 121 -12.27 3.08 -5.32
CA GLY A 121 -11.84 3.25 -3.94
C GLY A 121 -12.54 4.43 -3.24
N ALA A 122 -12.71 5.57 -3.94
CA ALA A 122 -13.43 6.74 -3.43
C ALA A 122 -14.92 6.44 -3.20
N PHE A 123 -15.55 5.67 -4.10
CA PHE A 123 -16.93 5.22 -3.93
C PHE A 123 -17.07 4.28 -2.73
N ALA A 124 -16.15 3.32 -2.54
CA ALA A 124 -16.13 2.47 -1.35
C ALA A 124 -15.95 3.32 -0.07
N CYS A 125 -15.01 4.26 -0.09
CA CYS A 125 -14.78 5.20 1.02
C CYS A 125 -16.03 6.02 1.33
N TYR A 126 -16.72 6.55 0.31
CA TYR A 126 -17.98 7.28 0.45
C TYR A 126 -19.06 6.42 1.11
N LEU A 127 -19.22 5.16 0.69
CA LEU A 127 -20.17 4.24 1.31
C LEU A 127 -19.88 4.02 2.79
N VAL A 128 -18.61 3.76 3.14
CA VAL A 128 -18.19 3.59 4.55
C VAL A 128 -18.53 4.82 5.37
N TYR A 129 -18.19 6.03 4.89
CA TYR A 129 -18.53 7.27 5.59
C TYR A 129 -20.03 7.51 5.68
N SER A 130 -20.77 7.33 4.58
CA SER A 130 -22.22 7.56 4.51
C SER A 130 -22.98 6.69 5.51
N PHE A 131 -22.66 5.40 5.57
CA PHE A 131 -23.32 4.48 6.51
C PHE A 131 -22.84 4.65 7.96
N SER A 132 -21.63 5.21 8.17
CA SER A 132 -21.10 5.46 9.52
C SER A 132 -21.58 6.79 10.11
N TRP A 133 -22.06 7.74 9.29
CA TRP A 133 -22.35 9.12 9.67
C TRP A 133 -23.44 9.28 10.72
N LYS A 134 -24.54 8.52 10.61
CA LYS A 134 -25.75 8.67 11.44
C LYS A 134 -25.57 8.41 12.93
N SER A 135 -24.43 7.86 13.39
CA SER A 135 -24.20 7.47 14.78
C SER A 135 -22.91 8.04 15.39
N GLY A 136 -22.42 9.17 14.82
CA GLY A 136 -21.10 9.69 15.21
C GLY A 136 -20.01 8.67 14.85
N LEU A 137 -19.05 9.02 14.04
CA LEU A 137 -17.99 8.17 13.47
C LEU A 137 -17.26 7.28 14.52
N SER A 138 -18.00 6.32 15.12
CA SER A 138 -17.45 5.37 16.08
C SER A 138 -16.45 4.46 15.36
N PRO A 139 -15.22 4.30 15.90
CA PRO A 139 -14.19 3.45 15.30
C PRO A 139 -14.66 2.02 15.01
N LEU A 140 -15.38 1.41 15.93
CA LEU A 140 -15.92 0.05 15.79
C LEU A 140 -16.92 -0.03 14.60
N ARG A 141 -17.81 0.96 14.46
CA ARG A 141 -18.80 0.97 13.40
C ARG A 141 -18.17 1.16 12.02
N ILE A 142 -17.16 2.03 11.91
CA ILE A 142 -16.42 2.22 10.66
C ILE A 142 -15.77 0.90 10.23
N ILE A 143 -15.17 0.16 11.17
CA ILE A 143 -14.54 -1.14 10.88
C ILE A 143 -15.60 -2.16 10.44
N LEU A 144 -16.72 -2.28 11.16
CA LEU A 144 -17.78 -3.25 10.81
C LEU A 144 -18.41 -2.96 9.44
N ILE A 145 -18.70 -1.69 9.17
CA ILE A 145 -19.21 -1.27 7.85
C ILE A 145 -18.12 -1.48 6.78
N GLY A 146 -16.86 -1.18 7.08
CA GLY A 146 -15.74 -1.44 6.19
C GLY A 146 -15.62 -2.91 5.83
N ILE A 147 -15.72 -3.82 6.79
CA ILE A 147 -15.73 -5.27 6.56
C ILE A 147 -16.89 -5.67 5.64
N ALA A 148 -18.10 -5.12 5.85
CA ALA A 148 -19.26 -5.41 5.01
C ALA A 148 -19.08 -4.90 3.57
N ILE A 149 -18.57 -3.68 3.39
CA ILE A 149 -18.24 -3.09 2.07
C ILE A 149 -17.13 -3.89 1.39
N ASN A 150 -16.10 -4.31 2.15
CA ASN A 150 -15.03 -5.17 1.62
C ASN A 150 -15.59 -6.50 1.11
N ALA A 151 -16.46 -7.16 1.89
CA ALA A 151 -17.10 -8.41 1.49
C ALA A 151 -17.98 -8.23 0.23
N MET A 152 -18.72 -7.13 0.16
CA MET A 152 -19.56 -6.80 -1.02
C MET A 152 -18.68 -6.65 -2.28
N PHE A 153 -17.62 -5.84 -2.25
CA PHE A 153 -16.75 -5.66 -3.40
C PHE A 153 -15.95 -6.92 -3.74
N THR A 154 -15.57 -7.72 -2.74
CA THR A 154 -14.92 -9.03 -2.98
C THR A 154 -15.88 -9.96 -3.73
N GLY A 155 -17.13 -10.05 -3.30
CA GLY A 155 -18.15 -10.83 -4.01
C GLY A 155 -18.40 -10.33 -5.44
N LEU A 156 -18.41 -9.00 -5.66
CA LEU A 156 -18.52 -8.42 -7.01
C LEU A 156 -17.29 -8.77 -7.87
N ASN A 157 -16.08 -8.71 -7.31
CA ASN A 157 -14.84 -9.12 -8.00
C ASN A 157 -14.93 -10.59 -8.44
N GLU A 158 -15.27 -11.50 -7.52
CA GLU A 158 -15.38 -12.94 -7.80
C GLU A 158 -16.46 -13.23 -8.83
N SER A 159 -17.63 -12.58 -8.73
CA SER A 159 -18.71 -12.71 -9.69
C SER A 159 -18.31 -12.24 -11.08
N PHE A 160 -17.63 -11.09 -11.17
CA PHE A 160 -17.17 -10.54 -12.44
C PHE A 160 -16.13 -11.47 -13.10
N VAL A 161 -15.16 -11.98 -12.32
CA VAL A 161 -14.18 -12.97 -12.80
C VAL A 161 -14.86 -14.23 -13.29
N THR A 162 -15.86 -14.72 -12.58
CA THR A 162 -16.62 -15.93 -12.98
C THR A 162 -17.37 -15.70 -14.28
N ILE A 163 -18.03 -14.56 -14.45
CA ILE A 163 -18.79 -14.23 -15.67
C ILE A 163 -17.86 -14.00 -16.86
N CYS A 164 -16.81 -13.18 -16.69
CA CYS A 164 -15.91 -12.79 -17.75
C CYS A 164 -14.79 -13.81 -17.98
N GLY A 165 -14.43 -14.61 -16.99
CA GLY A 165 -13.35 -15.62 -17.06
C GLY A 165 -13.61 -16.74 -18.05
N TYR A 166 -14.88 -16.97 -18.41
CA TYR A 166 -15.25 -17.86 -19.52
C TYR A 166 -14.79 -17.32 -20.89
N PHE A 167 -14.70 -16.00 -21.02
CA PHE A 167 -14.35 -15.35 -22.27
C PHE A 167 -12.87 -14.95 -22.36
N ILE A 168 -12.18 -14.78 -21.21
CA ILE A 168 -10.82 -14.24 -21.17
C ILE A 168 -9.92 -15.02 -20.20
N LYS A 169 -9.15 -15.98 -20.70
CA LYS A 169 -8.17 -16.77 -19.93
C LYS A 169 -7.11 -15.92 -19.16
N SER A 170 -6.88 -14.69 -19.61
CA SER A 170 -5.89 -13.77 -19.02
C SER A 170 -6.33 -13.08 -17.73
N ILE A 171 -7.64 -13.07 -17.40
CA ILE A 171 -8.15 -12.37 -16.21
C ILE A 171 -7.64 -13.00 -14.91
N LYS A 172 -7.41 -14.32 -14.91
CA LYS A 172 -6.93 -15.04 -13.72
C LYS A 172 -5.56 -14.54 -13.22
N GLN A 173 -4.74 -14.00 -14.11
CA GLN A 173 -3.43 -13.43 -13.74
C GLN A 173 -3.56 -12.01 -13.13
N THR A 174 -4.59 -11.27 -13.49
CA THR A 174 -4.80 -9.88 -13.03
C THR A 174 -5.44 -9.81 -11.64
N THR A 175 -6.18 -10.86 -11.23
CA THR A 175 -6.87 -10.92 -9.94
C THR A 175 -6.00 -11.40 -8.79
N THR A 176 -4.92 -12.08 -9.07
CA THR A 176 -3.96 -12.48 -8.02
C THR A 176 -3.06 -11.28 -7.71
N SER A 177 -2.96 -10.89 -6.44
CA SER A 177 -2.01 -9.85 -5.99
C SER A 177 -0.60 -10.28 -6.36
N ASN A 178 -0.13 -9.82 -7.51
CA ASN A 178 1.13 -10.29 -8.06
C ASN A 178 1.96 -9.12 -8.59
N ILE A 179 3.12 -8.93 -7.97
CA ILE A 179 4.15 -8.00 -8.44
C ILE A 179 5.01 -8.67 -9.53
N THR A 180 4.82 -9.98 -9.75
CA THR A 180 5.54 -10.77 -10.76
C THR A 180 5.13 -10.36 -12.18
N MET A 181 6.06 -10.39 -13.13
CA MET A 181 5.84 -10.08 -14.54
C MET A 181 5.34 -8.65 -14.82
N LYS A 182 5.72 -7.68 -13.98
CA LYS A 182 5.44 -6.27 -14.24
C LYS A 182 6.40 -5.69 -15.27
N THR A 183 5.87 -4.78 -16.07
CA THR A 183 6.56 -4.13 -17.18
C THR A 183 6.98 -2.70 -16.84
N TRP A 184 7.83 -2.09 -17.67
CA TRP A 184 8.18 -0.68 -17.55
C TRP A 184 6.97 0.25 -17.69
N GLY A 185 5.92 -0.16 -18.44
CA GLY A 185 4.65 0.58 -18.50
C GLY A 185 3.92 0.61 -17.13
N ASP A 186 3.94 -0.51 -16.39
CA ASP A 186 3.41 -0.53 -15.01
C ASP A 186 4.23 0.37 -14.08
N VAL A 187 5.56 0.42 -14.26
CA VAL A 187 6.46 1.30 -13.49
C VAL A 187 6.14 2.76 -13.77
N GLU A 188 5.98 3.16 -15.03
CA GLU A 188 5.63 4.53 -15.40
C GLU A 188 4.36 4.99 -14.70
N ILE A 189 3.32 4.17 -14.71
CA ILE A 189 2.06 4.44 -14.04
C ILE A 189 2.27 4.54 -12.51
N MET A 190 2.94 3.54 -11.92
CA MET A 190 3.15 3.49 -10.47
C MET A 190 3.99 4.66 -9.96
N VAL A 191 5.07 4.99 -10.65
CA VAL A 191 5.97 6.10 -10.29
C VAL A 191 5.25 7.44 -10.45
N THR A 192 4.51 7.64 -11.54
CA THR A 192 3.80 8.89 -11.79
C THR A 192 2.75 9.15 -10.71
N TYR A 193 1.76 8.27 -10.57
CA TYR A 193 0.67 8.47 -9.62
C TYR A 193 1.11 8.29 -8.17
N GLY A 194 2.01 7.36 -7.90
CA GLY A 194 2.57 7.11 -6.57
C GLY A 194 3.37 8.30 -6.05
N THR A 195 4.23 8.89 -6.89
CA THR A 195 5.01 10.09 -6.53
C THR A 195 4.12 11.28 -6.26
N ILE A 196 3.10 11.52 -7.11
CA ILE A 196 2.11 12.58 -6.86
C ILE A 196 1.44 12.39 -5.50
N GLY A 197 0.94 11.18 -5.22
CA GLY A 197 0.28 10.87 -3.95
C GLY A 197 1.21 11.01 -2.73
N LEU A 198 2.46 10.54 -2.83
CA LEU A 198 3.45 10.66 -1.76
C LEU A 198 3.85 12.12 -1.50
N ILE A 199 4.05 12.92 -2.54
CA ILE A 199 4.34 14.36 -2.41
C ILE A 199 3.16 15.07 -1.74
N LEU A 200 1.92 14.84 -2.19
CA LEU A 200 0.73 15.40 -1.57
C LEU A 200 0.61 15.00 -0.09
N ALA A 201 0.96 13.75 0.26
CA ALA A 201 0.95 13.27 1.64
C ALA A 201 1.94 14.02 2.54
N LEU A 202 3.11 14.41 2.04
CA LEU A 202 4.08 15.20 2.81
C LEU A 202 3.52 16.58 3.18
N PHE A 203 2.77 17.24 2.28
CA PHE A 203 2.17 18.56 2.54
C PHE A 203 1.08 18.52 3.59
N VAL A 204 0.34 17.41 3.71
CA VAL A 204 -0.78 17.31 4.68
C VAL A 204 -0.35 16.85 6.07
N GLY A 205 0.93 16.57 6.31
CA GLY A 205 1.43 16.10 7.61
C GLY A 205 1.08 17.03 8.79
N ALA A 206 1.13 18.35 8.59
CA ALA A 206 0.70 19.32 9.61
C ALA A 206 -0.81 19.22 9.92
N TRP A 207 -1.64 19.03 8.91
CA TRP A 207 -3.08 18.84 9.08
C TRP A 207 -3.39 17.53 9.81
N CYS A 208 -2.64 16.46 9.55
CA CYS A 208 -2.77 15.20 10.29
C CYS A 208 -2.48 15.38 11.77
N ASN A 209 -1.47 16.20 12.13
CA ASN A 209 -1.18 16.54 13.54
C ASN A 209 -2.33 17.31 14.19
N LEU A 210 -2.92 18.26 13.48
CA LEU A 210 -4.09 19.02 13.98
C LEU A 210 -5.33 18.14 14.12
N LEU A 211 -5.54 17.15 13.23
CA LEU A 211 -6.64 16.21 13.34
C LEU A 211 -6.50 15.26 14.54
N SER A 212 -5.32 15.07 15.10
CA SER A 212 -5.14 14.26 16.32
C SER A 212 -5.76 14.92 17.56
N LEU A 213 -5.98 16.23 17.53
CA LEU A 213 -6.69 16.98 18.56
C LEU A 213 -8.20 16.66 18.54
N GLN A 214 -8.91 17.04 19.60
CA GLN A 214 -10.38 17.02 19.60
C GLN A 214 -10.91 17.96 18.51
N ASP A 215 -11.99 17.56 17.83
CA ASP A 215 -12.56 18.33 16.71
C ASP A 215 -12.92 19.77 17.09
N LYS A 216 -13.41 19.99 18.34
CA LYS A 216 -13.72 21.31 18.86
C LYS A 216 -12.46 22.18 18.95
N THR A 217 -11.36 21.62 19.46
CA THR A 217 -10.07 22.32 19.58
C THR A 217 -9.49 22.63 18.20
N ALA A 218 -9.51 21.65 17.29
CA ALA A 218 -9.03 21.84 15.93
C ALA A 218 -9.80 22.95 15.18
N LYS A 219 -11.13 23.03 15.36
CA LYS A 219 -11.97 24.11 14.82
C LYS A 219 -11.62 25.48 15.39
N ASN A 220 -11.38 25.55 16.71
CA ASN A 220 -10.98 26.80 17.37
C ASN A 220 -9.62 27.33 16.88
N LEU A 221 -8.75 26.42 16.39
CA LEU A 221 -7.48 26.77 15.74
C LEU A 221 -7.66 27.15 14.23
N GLY A 222 -8.89 27.31 13.76
CA GLY A 222 -9.19 27.69 12.38
C GLY A 222 -9.22 26.55 11.37
N LEU A 223 -9.13 25.26 11.82
CA LEU A 223 -9.14 24.15 10.89
C LEU A 223 -10.56 23.80 10.44
N HIS A 224 -10.78 23.75 9.13
CA HIS A 224 -12.02 23.24 8.55
C HIS A 224 -12.01 21.71 8.54
N VAL A 225 -12.24 21.09 9.73
CA VAL A 225 -12.05 19.64 9.99
C VAL A 225 -12.64 18.76 8.90
N THR A 226 -13.87 19.03 8.44
CA THR A 226 -14.53 18.23 7.39
C THR A 226 -13.79 18.30 6.06
N ARG A 227 -13.40 19.50 5.61
CA ARG A 227 -12.66 19.67 4.35
C ARG A 227 -11.30 18.99 4.41
N VAL A 228 -10.58 19.17 5.51
CA VAL A 228 -9.26 18.57 5.72
C VAL A 228 -9.34 17.05 5.76
N ARG A 229 -10.34 16.48 6.42
CA ARG A 229 -10.59 15.03 6.38
C ARG A 229 -10.82 14.51 4.97
N LEU A 230 -11.64 15.21 4.17
CA LEU A 230 -11.91 14.82 2.78
C LEU A 230 -10.65 14.84 1.92
N ILE A 231 -9.84 15.91 2.03
CA ILE A 231 -8.59 16.04 1.27
C ILE A 231 -7.61 14.94 1.65
N ILE A 232 -7.39 14.70 2.94
CA ILE A 232 -6.47 13.64 3.41
C ILE A 232 -6.99 12.26 2.99
N SER A 233 -8.31 12.01 3.09
CA SER A 233 -8.90 10.76 2.62
C SER A 233 -8.73 10.56 1.12
N ALA A 234 -8.88 11.62 0.30
CA ALA A 234 -8.67 11.53 -1.14
C ALA A 234 -7.22 11.15 -1.48
N ILE A 235 -6.23 11.74 -0.78
CA ILE A 235 -4.81 11.38 -0.96
C ILE A 235 -4.57 9.92 -0.52
N ALA A 236 -5.14 9.50 0.60
CA ALA A 236 -5.02 8.13 1.09
C ALA A 236 -5.65 7.11 0.12
N VAL A 237 -6.83 7.43 -0.44
CA VAL A 237 -7.49 6.61 -1.47
C VAL A 237 -6.64 6.54 -2.74
N LEU A 238 -6.07 7.67 -3.19
CA LEU A 238 -5.19 7.70 -4.37
C LEU A 238 -4.01 6.74 -4.21
N LEU A 239 -3.31 6.80 -3.07
CA LEU A 239 -2.17 5.94 -2.76
C LEU A 239 -2.56 4.45 -2.68
N ALA A 240 -3.68 4.14 -2.03
CA ALA A 240 -4.20 2.78 -1.97
C ALA A 240 -4.65 2.28 -3.34
N ALA A 241 -5.32 3.12 -4.12
CA ALA A 241 -5.87 2.76 -5.42
C ALA A 241 -4.79 2.47 -6.45
N VAL A 242 -3.76 3.32 -6.56
CA VAL A 242 -2.65 3.07 -7.50
C VAL A 242 -1.89 1.81 -7.13
N SER A 243 -1.65 1.59 -5.82
CA SER A 243 -1.01 0.36 -5.34
C SER A 243 -1.84 -0.87 -5.67
N THR A 244 -3.16 -0.81 -5.45
CA THR A 244 -4.07 -1.91 -5.76
C THR A 244 -4.20 -2.16 -7.26
N ALA A 245 -4.25 -1.11 -8.08
CA ALA A 245 -4.34 -1.22 -9.54
C ALA A 245 -3.12 -1.94 -10.14
N ILE A 246 -1.94 -1.70 -9.60
CA ILE A 246 -0.69 -2.25 -10.14
C ILE A 246 -0.30 -3.55 -9.43
N ALA A 247 -0.25 -3.56 -8.09
CA ALA A 247 0.26 -4.71 -7.32
C ALA A 247 -0.84 -5.64 -6.79
N GLY A 248 -2.12 -5.27 -7.00
CA GLY A 248 -3.28 -5.97 -6.42
C GLY A 248 -3.50 -5.64 -4.95
N VAL A 249 -4.43 -6.35 -4.32
CA VAL A 249 -4.78 -6.10 -2.92
C VAL A 249 -3.73 -6.71 -2.00
N ILE A 250 -3.00 -5.87 -1.26
CA ILE A 250 -2.05 -6.29 -0.22
C ILE A 250 -2.54 -5.74 1.12
N ALA A 251 -2.93 -6.63 2.02
CA ALA A 251 -3.46 -6.26 3.33
C ALA A 251 -2.35 -6.02 4.37
N PHE A 252 -2.73 -5.38 5.47
CA PHE A 252 -1.93 -5.18 6.70
C PHE A 252 -0.75 -4.22 6.60
N VAL A 253 -0.29 -3.80 5.44
CA VAL A 253 0.86 -2.88 5.28
C VAL A 253 0.57 -1.55 5.96
N GLY A 254 -0.60 -0.96 5.66
CA GLY A 254 -1.05 0.32 6.24
C GLY A 254 -1.44 0.25 7.71
N LEU A 255 -1.47 -0.95 8.30
CA LEU A 255 -1.68 -1.15 9.72
C LEU A 255 -0.35 -1.37 10.46
N LEU A 256 0.46 -2.31 9.96
CA LEU A 256 1.69 -2.76 10.61
C LEU A 256 2.77 -1.67 10.55
N VAL A 257 3.01 -1.11 9.36
CA VAL A 257 4.10 -0.13 9.17
C VAL A 257 3.90 1.14 10.00
N PRO A 258 2.73 1.82 9.99
CA PRO A 258 2.53 3.00 10.83
C PRO A 258 2.67 2.73 12.31
N HIS A 259 2.26 1.54 12.77
CA HIS A 259 2.40 1.15 14.18
C HIS A 259 3.86 1.05 14.60
N ILE A 260 4.69 0.31 13.84
CA ILE A 260 6.12 0.19 14.09
C ILE A 260 6.81 1.55 13.98
N SER A 261 6.45 2.32 12.94
CA SER A 261 7.04 3.65 12.70
C SER A 261 6.81 4.60 13.87
N ARG A 262 5.60 4.61 14.48
CA ARG A 262 5.34 5.43 15.67
C ARG A 262 6.23 5.06 16.87
N GLN A 263 6.56 3.80 17.04
CA GLN A 263 7.47 3.37 18.13
C GLN A 263 8.91 3.83 17.90
N LEU A 264 9.33 3.97 16.64
CA LEU A 264 10.69 4.33 16.26
C LEU A 264 10.89 5.85 16.19
N VAL A 265 9.98 6.58 15.54
CA VAL A 265 10.15 8.01 15.25
C VAL A 265 9.12 8.92 15.93
N GLY A 266 8.14 8.33 16.64
CA GLY A 266 7.06 9.08 17.33
C GLY A 266 5.87 9.35 16.43
N SER A 267 4.90 10.13 16.97
CA SER A 267 3.57 10.35 16.36
C SER A 267 3.48 11.65 15.54
N ASP A 268 4.55 12.43 15.40
CA ASP A 268 4.55 13.61 14.54
C ASP A 268 4.46 13.20 13.06
N HIS A 269 3.36 13.49 12.42
CA HIS A 269 3.08 13.09 11.04
C HIS A 269 4.06 13.67 10.02
N LYS A 270 4.72 14.81 10.32
CA LYS A 270 5.79 15.36 9.46
C LYS A 270 7.00 14.43 9.35
N VAL A 271 7.26 13.66 10.41
CA VAL A 271 8.35 12.68 10.46
C VAL A 271 7.82 11.27 10.17
N LEU A 272 6.61 10.97 10.64
CA LEU A 272 5.97 9.67 10.52
C LEU A 272 5.70 9.29 9.06
N ILE A 273 5.18 10.22 8.25
CA ILE A 273 4.85 9.98 6.83
C ILE A 273 6.09 9.56 6.03
N PRO A 274 7.19 10.35 5.97
CA PRO A 274 8.37 9.95 5.20
C PRO A 274 9.04 8.69 5.75
N PHE A 275 9.06 8.51 7.07
CA PHE A 275 9.60 7.29 7.66
C PHE A 275 8.76 6.06 7.30
N SER A 276 7.44 6.16 7.36
CA SER A 276 6.53 5.07 6.98
C SER A 276 6.63 4.73 5.50
N ALA A 277 6.89 5.70 4.62
CA ALA A 277 7.14 5.43 3.21
C ALA A 277 8.36 4.52 3.02
N LEU A 278 9.49 4.85 3.67
CA LEU A 278 10.72 4.04 3.62
C LEU A 278 10.53 2.65 4.26
N ALA A 279 9.90 2.61 5.42
CA ALA A 279 9.66 1.35 6.13
C ALA A 279 8.70 0.44 5.39
N GLY A 280 7.66 1.00 4.74
CA GLY A 280 6.74 0.25 3.89
C GLY A 280 7.41 -0.28 2.62
N ALA A 281 8.24 0.54 1.98
CA ALA A 281 9.05 0.13 0.85
C ALA A 281 9.96 -1.07 1.22
N LEU A 282 10.65 -0.98 2.34
CA LEU A 282 11.49 -2.07 2.87
C LEU A 282 10.66 -3.34 3.13
N LEU A 283 9.51 -3.20 3.76
CA LEU A 283 8.66 -4.35 4.14
C LEU A 283 8.18 -5.13 2.91
N ILE A 284 7.61 -4.44 1.92
CA ILE A 284 7.09 -5.12 0.70
C ILE A 284 8.22 -5.68 -0.15
N LEU A 285 9.33 -4.96 -0.32
CA LEU A 285 10.48 -5.49 -1.03
C LEU A 285 11.05 -6.73 -0.35
N THR A 286 11.10 -6.74 0.97
CA THR A 286 11.55 -7.90 1.76
C THR A 286 10.58 -9.08 1.60
N ALA A 287 9.27 -8.83 1.71
CA ALA A 287 8.26 -9.85 1.51
C ALA A 287 8.31 -10.45 0.09
N ASP A 288 8.44 -9.62 -0.93
CA ASP A 288 8.56 -10.06 -2.32
C ASP A 288 9.85 -10.89 -2.54
N THR A 289 10.98 -10.41 -2.02
CA THR A 289 12.26 -11.11 -2.14
C THR A 289 12.24 -12.46 -1.44
N ILE A 290 11.70 -12.52 -0.22
CA ILE A 290 11.53 -13.76 0.53
C ILE A 290 10.61 -14.72 -0.23
N GLY A 291 9.46 -14.24 -0.73
CA GLY A 291 8.50 -15.06 -1.47
C GLY A 291 9.07 -15.71 -2.71
N ARG A 292 10.01 -15.03 -3.36
CA ARG A 292 10.72 -15.53 -4.53
C ARG A 292 11.80 -16.56 -4.21
N LEU A 293 12.41 -16.48 -3.02
CA LEU A 293 13.55 -17.32 -2.64
C LEU A 293 13.19 -18.56 -1.84
N ILE A 294 11.99 -18.65 -1.23
CA ILE A 294 11.63 -19.76 -0.33
C ILE A 294 11.41 -21.08 -1.08
N VAL A 295 10.72 -21.05 -2.24
CA VAL A 295 10.28 -22.29 -2.94
C VAL A 295 10.56 -22.18 -4.45
N PRO A 296 11.81 -22.05 -4.91
CA PRO A 296 12.08 -22.00 -6.34
C PRO A 296 11.71 -23.34 -7.01
N PRO A 297 11.18 -23.37 -8.24
CA PRO A 297 10.89 -22.23 -9.14
C PRO A 297 9.55 -21.55 -8.85
N ASN A 298 8.75 -22.01 -7.92
CA ASN A 298 7.48 -21.39 -7.57
C ASN A 298 7.71 -20.16 -6.70
N GLU A 299 6.85 -19.16 -6.85
CA GLU A 299 6.94 -17.92 -6.09
C GLU A 299 5.72 -17.75 -5.19
N ILE A 300 5.95 -17.36 -3.94
CA ILE A 300 4.89 -17.01 -3.01
C ILE A 300 4.63 -15.50 -3.16
N PRO A 301 3.41 -15.06 -3.52
CA PRO A 301 3.09 -13.64 -3.64
C PRO A 301 3.36 -12.87 -2.34
N ALA A 302 3.88 -11.64 -2.45
CA ALA A 302 4.13 -10.77 -1.30
C ALA A 302 2.87 -10.55 -0.44
N ALA A 303 1.68 -10.50 -1.06
CA ALA A 303 0.41 -10.40 -0.36
C ALA A 303 0.13 -11.60 0.57
N THR A 304 0.50 -12.81 0.15
CA THR A 304 0.37 -14.02 0.99
C THR A 304 1.30 -13.94 2.21
N ILE A 305 2.54 -13.52 2.01
CA ILE A 305 3.50 -13.33 3.11
C ILE A 305 2.99 -12.26 4.08
N MET A 306 2.49 -11.15 3.55
CA MET A 306 1.92 -10.09 4.35
C MET A 306 0.69 -10.55 5.15
N ALA A 307 -0.16 -11.40 4.59
CA ALA A 307 -1.30 -11.97 5.31
C ALA A 307 -0.87 -12.88 6.46
N VAL A 308 0.14 -13.73 6.23
CA VAL A 308 0.71 -14.66 7.25
C VAL A 308 1.37 -13.88 8.41
N ILE A 309 2.03 -12.77 8.14
CA ILE A 309 2.67 -11.94 9.18
C ILE A 309 1.65 -11.00 9.82
N GLY A 310 0.80 -10.38 9.03
CA GLY A 310 -0.11 -9.32 9.47
C GLY A 310 -1.24 -9.82 10.36
N GLY A 311 -1.79 -11.01 10.10
CA GLY A 311 -2.84 -11.60 10.93
C GLY A 311 -2.41 -11.81 12.39
N PRO A 312 -1.34 -12.57 12.67
CA PRO A 312 -0.81 -12.73 14.02
C PRO A 312 -0.40 -11.42 14.70
N PHE A 313 0.17 -10.48 13.91
CA PHE A 313 0.53 -9.16 14.42
C PHE A 313 -0.70 -8.37 14.89
N LEU A 314 -1.80 -8.40 14.16
CA LEU A 314 -3.05 -7.75 14.56
C LEU A 314 -3.59 -8.36 15.85
N ILE A 315 -3.58 -9.69 15.98
CA ILE A 315 -4.00 -10.39 17.22
C ILE A 315 -3.14 -9.95 18.40
N PHE A 316 -1.82 -9.86 18.20
CA PHE A 316 -0.89 -9.39 19.24
C PHE A 316 -1.21 -7.94 19.67
N LEU A 317 -1.48 -7.04 18.71
CA LEU A 317 -1.85 -5.65 18.99
C LEU A 317 -3.13 -5.55 19.81
N LEU A 318 -4.17 -6.31 19.45
CA LEU A 318 -5.44 -6.32 20.15
C LEU A 318 -5.26 -6.78 21.61
N ARG A 319 -4.54 -7.88 21.85
CA ARG A 319 -4.24 -8.37 23.20
C ARG A 319 -3.46 -7.37 24.06
N LYS A 320 -2.56 -6.59 23.45
CA LYS A 320 -1.80 -5.56 24.17
C LYS A 320 -2.67 -4.36 24.53
N SER A 321 -3.63 -4.00 23.66
CA SER A 321 -4.59 -2.92 23.91
C SER A 321 -5.51 -3.23 25.09
N ASP A 322 -6.02 -4.46 25.18
CA ASP A 322 -6.92 -4.88 26.27
C ASP A 322 -6.25 -4.82 27.65
N LYS A 323 -4.94 -5.11 27.73
CA LYS A 323 -4.17 -5.00 28.98
C LYS A 323 -3.99 -3.57 29.48
N VAL A 324 -4.09 -2.57 28.61
CA VAL A 324 -3.95 -1.14 28.96
C VAL A 324 -5.28 -0.54 29.45
N HIS A 325 -6.42 -1.14 29.08
CA HIS A 325 -7.76 -0.67 29.47
C HIS A 325 -8.42 -1.54 30.53
N GLY A 326 -7.76 -2.59 31.00
CA GLY A 326 -8.25 -3.55 31.98
C GLY A 326 -7.68 -3.39 33.43
N ASN A 327 -7.10 -2.23 33.75
CA ASN A 327 -6.71 -1.82 35.12
C ASN A 327 -7.37 -0.52 35.47
#